data_923e36c753ce0c2506e922261abc23fe
#
_entry.id   923e36c753ce0c2506e922261abc23fe
#
_cell.length_a   1.000
_cell.length_b   1.000
_cell.length_c   1.000
_cell.angle_alpha   90.00
_cell.angle_beta   90.00
_cell.angle_gamma   90.00
#
_symmetry.space_group_name_H-M   'P 1'
#
loop_
_entity.id
_entity.type
_entity.pdbx_description
1 polymer ?
#
loop_
_entity_poly.entity_id
_entity_poly.type
_entity_poly.pdbx_seq_one_letter_code
_entity_poly.pdbx_strand_id
1 'polypeptide(L)'
;MYKPLPDYITIKESSIDGLGLFATEKITANSLIGITHYANKRAEDGYIRTPLGGFGNHSDNPNCFKLLMEEGDDWWIGALRDIEPGEELTWKYTLYEVKKLDN
;
A
#
# COMPACT_ATOMS: atom_id res chain seq x y z
N MET A 1 8.96 -6.66 18.00
CA MET A 1 7.55 -6.27 18.15
C MET A 1 6.88 -6.14 16.79
N TYR A 2 5.72 -6.71 16.66
CA TYR A 2 4.95 -6.59 15.42
C TYR A 2 4.45 -5.16 15.23
N LYS A 3 4.68 -4.58 14.06
CA LYS A 3 4.18 -3.25 13.70
C LYS A 3 3.27 -3.37 12.49
N PRO A 4 1.98 -3.17 12.64
CA PRO A 4 1.04 -3.32 11.53
C PRO A 4 1.19 -2.26 10.45
N LEU A 5 1.80 -1.12 10.78
CA LEU A 5 2.05 -0.04 9.83
C LEU A 5 3.50 0.42 9.97
N PRO A 6 4.11 0.94 8.89
CA PRO A 6 5.38 1.64 9.01
C PRO A 6 5.29 2.83 9.97
N ASP A 7 6.41 3.21 10.58
CA ASP A 7 6.44 4.29 11.57
C ASP A 7 5.99 5.63 11.02
N TYR A 8 6.08 5.82 9.71
CA TYR A 8 5.77 7.09 9.05
C TYR A 8 4.36 7.11 8.46
N ILE A 9 3.50 6.18 8.87
CA ILE A 9 2.11 6.10 8.39
C ILE A 9 1.17 5.96 9.59
N THR A 10 0.07 6.69 9.57
CA THR A 10 -0.97 6.60 10.58
C THR A 10 -2.35 6.48 9.93
N ILE A 11 -3.35 6.14 10.73
CA ILE A 11 -4.75 6.04 10.29
C ILE A 11 -5.51 7.22 10.86
N LYS A 12 -6.25 7.93 9.99
CA LYS A 12 -7.09 9.06 10.38
C LYS A 12 -8.35 9.08 9.54
N GLU A 13 -9.30 9.93 9.91
CA GLU A 13 -10.48 10.16 9.09
C GLU A 13 -10.06 10.68 7.71
N SER A 14 -10.67 10.11 6.68
CA SER A 14 -10.39 10.46 5.29
C SER A 14 -11.50 11.35 4.74
N SER A 15 -11.11 12.30 3.87
CA SER A 15 -12.10 13.08 3.12
C SER A 15 -12.68 12.27 1.95
N ILE A 16 -12.09 11.11 1.64
CA ILE A 16 -12.57 10.26 0.55
C ILE A 16 -13.64 9.31 1.05
N ASP A 17 -13.30 8.51 2.06
CA ASP A 17 -14.23 7.53 2.62
C ASP A 17 -13.69 7.03 3.97
N GLY A 18 -14.51 7.07 5.00
CA GLY A 18 -14.23 6.51 6.32
C GLY A 18 -12.86 6.88 6.86
N LEU A 19 -12.05 5.86 7.15
CA LEU A 19 -10.68 6.02 7.59
C LEU A 19 -9.72 5.85 6.42
N GLY A 20 -8.55 6.46 6.51
CA GLY A 20 -7.53 6.33 5.49
C GLY A 20 -6.14 6.30 6.09
N LEU A 21 -5.16 6.05 5.24
CA LEU A 21 -3.74 6.04 5.60
C LEU A 21 -3.13 7.39 5.29
N PHE A 22 -2.39 7.95 6.24
CA PHE A 22 -1.79 9.28 6.08
C PHE A 22 -0.29 9.21 6.40
N ALA A 23 0.51 9.91 5.61
CA ALA A 23 1.93 10.04 5.87
C ALA A 23 2.13 10.98 7.06
N THR A 24 3.02 10.60 7.99
CA THR A 24 3.44 11.47 9.08
C THR A 24 4.80 12.10 8.82
N GLU A 25 5.53 11.55 7.83
CA GLU A 25 6.81 12.06 7.36
C GLU A 25 6.82 11.97 5.85
N LYS A 26 7.75 12.66 5.22
CA LYS A 26 7.88 12.60 3.77
C LYS A 26 8.25 11.19 3.32
N ILE A 27 7.57 10.71 2.28
CA ILE A 27 7.87 9.45 1.62
C ILE A 27 8.42 9.77 0.24
N THR A 28 9.63 9.30 -0.04
CA THR A 28 10.31 9.60 -1.30
C THR A 28 9.71 8.80 -2.45
N ALA A 29 9.60 9.41 -3.62
CA ALA A 29 9.11 8.75 -4.83
C ALA A 29 9.88 7.45 -5.09
N ASN A 30 9.18 6.45 -5.57
CA ASN A 30 9.69 5.11 -5.91
C ASN A 30 10.12 4.26 -4.71
N SER A 31 9.86 4.72 -3.49
CA SER A 31 10.08 3.89 -2.30
C SER A 31 9.00 2.84 -2.19
N LEU A 32 9.39 1.62 -1.81
CA LEU A 32 8.42 0.61 -1.40
C LEU A 32 7.98 0.91 0.03
N ILE A 33 6.68 0.89 0.24
CA ILE A 33 6.11 1.27 1.53
C ILE A 33 5.84 0.04 2.39
N GLY A 34 5.19 -0.98 1.83
CA GLY A 34 4.94 -2.19 2.58
C GLY A 34 4.00 -3.14 1.88
N ILE A 35 3.72 -4.26 2.53
CA ILE A 35 2.88 -5.31 2.00
C ILE A 35 1.42 -5.02 2.35
N THR A 36 0.55 -5.05 1.33
CA THR A 36 -0.88 -4.87 1.52
C THR A 36 -1.61 -6.20 1.63
N HIS A 37 -1.13 -7.23 0.94
CA HIS A 37 -1.73 -8.56 0.93
C HIS A 37 -0.64 -9.60 0.92
N TYR A 38 -0.70 -10.53 1.89
CA TYR A 38 0.16 -11.72 1.89
C TYR A 38 -0.55 -12.83 1.16
N ALA A 39 0.15 -13.51 0.26
CA ALA A 39 -0.36 -14.73 -0.36
C ALA A 39 -0.54 -15.80 0.72
N ASN A 40 -1.72 -16.46 0.72
CA ASN A 40 -2.01 -17.50 1.68
C ASN A 40 -3.00 -18.49 1.07
N LYS A 41 -2.53 -19.72 0.85
CA LYS A 41 -3.34 -20.73 0.18
C LYS A 41 -4.57 -21.15 0.98
N ARG A 42 -4.59 -20.89 2.29
CA ARG A 42 -5.70 -21.23 3.15
C ARG A 42 -6.76 -20.13 3.22
N ALA A 43 -6.44 -18.94 2.73
CA ALA A 43 -7.40 -17.84 2.68
C ALA A 43 -8.38 -18.08 1.54
N GLU A 44 -9.62 -17.63 1.73
CA GLU A 44 -10.70 -17.86 0.77
C GLU A 44 -10.38 -17.32 -0.62
N ASP A 45 -9.81 -16.11 -0.67
CA ASP A 45 -9.44 -15.47 -1.93
C ASP A 45 -7.95 -15.58 -2.27
N GLY A 46 -7.21 -16.38 -1.49
CA GLY A 46 -5.78 -16.57 -1.69
C GLY A 46 -4.89 -15.55 -0.99
N TYR A 47 -5.47 -14.59 -0.26
CA TYR A 47 -4.70 -13.52 0.38
C TYR A 47 -5.19 -13.20 1.78
N ILE A 48 -4.24 -12.74 2.62
CA ILE A 48 -4.54 -12.13 3.91
C ILE A 48 -4.19 -10.65 3.79
N ARG A 49 -5.18 -9.79 4.02
CA ARG A 49 -5.00 -8.34 3.95
C ARG A 49 -4.39 -7.80 5.23
N THR A 50 -3.37 -6.96 5.09
CA THR A 50 -2.74 -6.27 6.21
C THR A 50 -3.52 -5.00 6.54
N PRO A 51 -3.26 -4.34 7.70
CA PRO A 51 -3.83 -3.01 7.94
C PRO A 51 -3.49 -2.00 6.85
N LEU A 52 -2.28 -2.08 6.29
CA LEU A 52 -1.88 -1.22 5.18
C LEU A 52 -2.81 -1.43 3.97
N GLY A 53 -3.17 -2.66 3.68
CA GLY A 53 -4.08 -2.97 2.59
C GLY A 53 -5.55 -2.70 2.93
N GLY A 54 -5.89 -2.69 4.23
CA GLY A 54 -7.29 -2.55 4.65
C GLY A 54 -7.79 -1.13 4.73
N PHE A 55 -6.91 -0.15 4.87
CA PHE A 55 -7.32 1.23 5.09
C PHE A 55 -6.95 2.18 3.94
N GLY A 56 -6.37 1.67 2.86
CA GLY A 56 -6.06 2.52 1.71
C GLY A 56 -7.30 2.82 0.89
N ASN A 57 -7.46 4.07 0.50
CA ASN A 57 -8.59 4.51 -0.31
C ASN A 57 -8.22 4.60 -1.79
N HIS A 58 -9.21 4.37 -2.65
CA HIS A 58 -9.06 4.47 -4.09
C HIS A 58 -9.06 5.93 -4.53
N SER A 59 -8.23 6.25 -5.52
CA SER A 59 -8.26 7.55 -6.19
C SER A 59 -7.93 7.35 -7.67
N ASP A 60 -8.58 8.14 -8.52
CA ASP A 60 -8.23 8.16 -9.95
C ASP A 60 -6.96 8.97 -10.20
N ASN A 61 -6.51 9.75 -9.22
CA ASN A 61 -5.26 10.49 -9.27
C ASN A 61 -4.41 10.10 -8.07
N PRO A 62 -3.90 8.84 -8.03
CA PRO A 62 -3.27 8.30 -6.84
C PRO A 62 -1.84 8.79 -6.65
N ASN A 63 -1.34 8.69 -5.41
CA ASN A 63 0.06 8.93 -5.12
C ASN A 63 0.84 7.63 -4.86
N CYS A 64 0.18 6.49 -4.91
CA CYS A 64 0.82 5.18 -4.74
C CYS A 64 0.45 4.25 -5.88
N PHE A 65 1.28 3.21 -6.06
CA PHE A 65 1.01 2.15 -7.02
C PHE A 65 1.08 0.80 -6.31
N LYS A 66 0.40 -0.20 -6.89
CA LYS A 66 0.46 -1.57 -6.39
C LYS A 66 1.49 -2.35 -7.17
N LEU A 67 2.19 -3.23 -6.48
CA LEU A 67 3.26 -4.04 -7.06
C LEU A 67 3.08 -5.49 -6.63
N LEU A 68 2.98 -6.40 -7.60
CA LEU A 68 2.94 -7.82 -7.32
C LEU A 68 4.37 -8.38 -7.41
N MET A 69 4.84 -8.94 -6.32
CA MET A 69 6.12 -9.65 -6.31
C MET A 69 5.87 -11.09 -6.74
N GLU A 70 6.40 -11.50 -7.88
CA GLU A 70 6.19 -12.87 -8.37
C GLU A 70 6.73 -13.93 -7.41
N GLU A 71 7.86 -13.63 -6.76
CA GLU A 71 8.33 -14.53 -5.73
C GLU A 71 7.50 -14.32 -4.46
N GLY A 72 6.70 -15.33 -4.10
CA GLY A 72 5.85 -15.25 -2.93
C GLY A 72 4.45 -14.73 -3.21
N ASP A 73 4.23 -14.09 -4.36
CA ASP A 73 2.92 -13.58 -4.78
C ASP A 73 2.30 -12.56 -3.84
N ASP A 74 3.11 -11.86 -3.04
CA ASP A 74 2.61 -10.82 -2.16
C ASP A 74 2.40 -9.51 -2.91
N TRP A 75 1.37 -8.75 -2.52
CA TRP A 75 1.13 -7.42 -3.04
C TRP A 75 1.74 -6.36 -2.14
N TRP A 76 2.43 -5.42 -2.76
CA TRP A 76 3.06 -4.28 -2.10
C TRP A 76 2.47 -2.98 -2.62
N ILE A 77 2.68 -1.90 -1.88
CA ILE A 77 2.47 -0.55 -2.41
C ILE A 77 3.78 0.22 -2.36
N GLY A 78 3.92 1.12 -3.31
CA GLY A 78 5.06 2.03 -3.37
C GLY A 78 4.57 3.44 -3.72
N ALA A 79 5.46 4.42 -3.56
CA ALA A 79 5.13 5.81 -3.84
C ALA A 79 5.38 6.13 -5.32
N LEU A 80 4.36 6.67 -6.01
CA LEU A 80 4.49 7.14 -7.39
C LEU A 80 5.28 8.44 -7.46
N ARG A 81 5.15 9.26 -6.45
CA ARG A 81 5.82 10.56 -6.33
C ARG A 81 6.17 10.80 -4.88
N ASP A 82 6.85 11.89 -4.58
CA ASP A 82 7.05 12.29 -3.19
C ASP A 82 5.69 12.53 -2.53
N ILE A 83 5.53 12.00 -1.33
CA ILE A 83 4.33 12.17 -0.52
C ILE A 83 4.72 12.98 0.70
N GLU A 84 4.05 14.12 0.90
CA GLU A 84 4.39 15.02 2.00
C GLU A 84 3.65 14.62 3.29
N PRO A 85 4.20 15.02 4.46
CA PRO A 85 3.50 14.76 5.72
C PRO A 85 2.08 15.33 5.66
N GLY A 86 1.11 14.56 6.13
CA GLY A 86 -0.29 14.96 6.11
C GLY A 86 -1.05 14.55 4.88
N GLU A 87 -0.38 14.09 3.83
CA GLU A 87 -1.08 13.59 2.65
C GLU A 87 -1.64 12.20 2.90
N GLU A 88 -2.82 11.93 2.34
CA GLU A 88 -3.41 10.59 2.37
C GLU A 88 -2.77 9.72 1.29
N LEU A 89 -2.43 8.48 1.63
CA LEU A 89 -1.94 7.50 0.67
C LEU A 89 -3.14 6.92 -0.08
N THR A 90 -3.09 7.02 -1.41
CA THR A 90 -4.16 6.50 -2.26
C THR A 90 -3.56 5.70 -3.39
N TRP A 91 -4.31 4.74 -3.90
CA TRP A 91 -3.92 4.03 -5.10
C TRP A 91 -5.15 3.73 -5.96
N LYS A 92 -4.89 3.50 -7.24
CA LYS A 92 -5.94 3.09 -8.16
C LYS A 92 -5.92 1.56 -8.20
N TYR A 93 -7.05 0.95 -7.97
CA TYR A 93 -7.14 -0.51 -7.84
C TYR A 93 -6.69 -1.24 -9.10
N THR A 94 -6.74 -0.58 -10.26
CA THR A 94 -6.30 -1.17 -11.52
C THR A 94 -4.86 -0.83 -11.90
N LEU A 95 -4.17 0.04 -11.15
CA LEU A 95 -2.80 0.45 -11.44
C LEU A 95 -1.83 -0.40 -10.65
N TYR A 96 -1.20 -1.36 -11.32
CA TYR A 96 -0.25 -2.25 -10.67
C TYR A 96 0.84 -2.68 -11.64
N GLU A 97 1.93 -3.17 -11.08
CA GLU A 97 3.03 -3.76 -11.81
C GLU A 97 3.33 -5.14 -11.27
N VAL A 98 3.94 -5.98 -12.10
CA VAL A 98 4.41 -7.31 -11.69
C VAL A 98 5.92 -7.28 -11.69
N LYS A 99 6.53 -7.58 -10.55
CA LYS A 99 7.98 -7.63 -10.41
C LYS A 99 8.48 -9.05 -10.60
N LYS A 100 9.31 -9.27 -11.63
CA LYS A 100 9.93 -10.56 -11.89
C LYS A 100 11.35 -10.57 -11.35
N LEU A 101 11.74 -11.72 -10.81
CA LEU A 101 13.04 -11.84 -10.15
C LEU A 101 14.18 -12.16 -11.10
N ASP A 102 13.91 -12.83 -12.16
CA ASP A 102 14.93 -13.46 -13.00
C ASP A 102 15.43 -12.56 -14.13
N ASN A 103 15.32 -11.31 -13.96
CA ASN A 103 15.80 -10.39 -15.02
C ASN A 103 17.10 -9.73 -14.69
#